data_0241960cb0f9821853733d2c7c174562
#
_entry.id   0241960cb0f9821853733d2c7c174562
#
_cell.length_a   1.000
_cell.length_b   1.000
_cell.length_c   1.000
_cell.angle_alpha   90.00
_cell.angle_beta   90.00
_cell.angle_gamma   90.00
#
_symmetry.space_group_name_H-M   'P 1'
#
loop_
_entity.id
_entity.type
_entity.pdbx_description
1 polymer ?
#
loop_
_entity_poly.entity_id
_entity_poly.type
_entity_poly.pdbx_seq_one_letter_code
_entity_poly.pdbx_strand_id
1 'polypeptide(L)'
;MKVFYTSLFSFYKFLLGGLARRHRAIRYKSSLVPRCGLSATIPGRSLSLQHYRAPFHTTIGLVVAFICLFVIKLEAQSPKGKYRNVALTNATVETITKGTIANGTVLIVEGKIAGVGMNVSVPAGTEVIDCKGLRIYPGMIDAGTNLGLNEISAIARTTDFNEIGEVIPQMKALTAINPNASAIPVTRISGVTTALSIPTGGMLAGTAALINLHGYTPDQMYAGFEGIVLSFPNTGRRGFFDRRTDDEIKKASEKALSSLNDVWEKATQYHKLDSATKGKAGYYPELQALVPVIRGEQTLLV
;
A
#
# COMPACT_ATOMS: atom_id res chain seq x y z
N MET A 1 8.00 -19.17 -9.09
CA MET A 1 7.24 -20.40 -8.90
C MET A 1 7.81 -21.39 -7.86
N LYS A 2 8.97 -21.10 -7.23
CA LYS A 2 9.58 -21.95 -6.17
C LYS A 2 9.29 -21.51 -4.73
N VAL A 3 8.72 -20.34 -4.51
CA VAL A 3 8.50 -19.74 -3.16
C VAL A 3 7.14 -20.18 -2.56
N PHE A 4 6.18 -20.61 -3.37
CA PHE A 4 4.84 -20.98 -2.88
C PHE A 4 4.74 -22.39 -2.26
N TYR A 5 5.67 -23.29 -2.59
CA TYR A 5 5.61 -24.68 -2.09
C TYR A 5 6.11 -24.84 -0.64
N THR A 6 6.98 -23.96 -0.17
CA THR A 6 7.51 -24.04 1.21
C THR A 6 6.54 -23.54 2.26
N SER A 7 5.63 -22.63 1.92
CA SER A 7 4.64 -22.08 2.85
C SER A 7 3.49 -23.09 3.14
N LEU A 8 3.06 -23.86 2.14
CA LEU A 8 1.99 -24.85 2.31
C LEU A 8 2.42 -26.04 3.20
N PHE A 9 3.70 -26.44 3.12
CA PHE A 9 4.22 -27.55 3.92
C PHE A 9 4.39 -27.20 5.39
N SER A 10 4.67 -25.93 5.71
CA SER A 10 4.76 -25.44 7.09
C SER A 10 3.37 -25.35 7.75
N PHE A 11 2.34 -24.98 6.99
CA PHE A 11 0.96 -24.89 7.47
C PHE A 11 0.36 -26.28 7.76
N TYR A 12 0.71 -27.27 6.94
CA TYR A 12 0.28 -28.67 7.12
C TYR A 12 0.89 -29.32 8.37
N LYS A 13 2.16 -28.99 8.71
CA LYS A 13 2.80 -29.43 9.97
C LYS A 13 2.19 -28.77 11.20
N PHE A 14 1.71 -27.54 11.10
CA PHE A 14 1.06 -26.85 12.21
C PHE A 14 -0.34 -27.42 12.51
N LEU A 15 -1.10 -27.80 11.49
CA LEU A 15 -2.43 -28.41 11.63
C LEU A 15 -2.38 -29.84 12.22
N LEU A 16 -1.40 -30.63 11.82
CA LEU A 16 -1.24 -32.00 12.34
C LEU A 16 -0.58 -32.08 13.73
N GLY A 17 0.26 -31.07 14.08
CA GLY A 17 0.89 -30.98 15.41
C GLY A 17 -0.05 -30.49 16.52
N GLY A 18 -1.13 -29.80 16.16
CA GLY A 18 -2.14 -29.29 17.11
C GLY A 18 -3.15 -30.31 17.61
N LEU A 19 -3.37 -31.40 16.85
CA LEU A 19 -4.37 -32.43 17.17
C LEU A 19 -3.86 -33.51 18.13
N ALA A 20 -2.55 -33.59 18.40
CA ALA A 20 -1.95 -34.65 19.24
C ALA A 20 -1.79 -34.26 20.72
N ARG A 21 -2.19 -33.07 21.17
CA ARG A 21 -1.95 -32.59 22.54
C ARG A 21 -3.19 -32.19 23.35
N ARG A 22 -4.36 -32.79 23.14
CA ARG A 22 -5.51 -32.58 24.03
C ARG A 22 -6.29 -33.87 24.32
N HIS A 23 -5.63 -34.80 25.02
CA HIS A 23 -6.32 -35.75 25.88
C HIS A 23 -5.77 -35.64 27.29
N ARG A 24 -6.26 -34.65 28.05
CA ARG A 24 -6.27 -34.73 29.54
C ARG A 24 -7.72 -34.61 29.96
N ALA A 25 -8.19 -35.76 30.50
CA ALA A 25 -9.51 -35.92 31.03
C ALA A 25 -9.80 -34.93 32.16
N ILE A 26 -10.86 -34.14 32.00
CA ILE A 26 -11.47 -33.41 33.12
C ILE A 26 -12.55 -34.31 33.69
N ARG A 27 -12.27 -34.84 34.88
CA ARG A 27 -13.23 -35.54 35.69
C ARG A 27 -14.19 -34.52 36.30
N TYR A 28 -15.44 -34.47 35.86
CA TYR A 28 -16.48 -33.70 36.55
C TYR A 28 -17.18 -34.61 37.54
N LYS A 29 -17.17 -34.20 38.81
CA LYS A 29 -17.93 -34.79 39.91
C LYS A 29 -19.41 -34.45 39.73
N SER A 30 -20.22 -35.49 39.64
CA SER A 30 -21.69 -35.40 39.68
C SER A 30 -22.14 -35.11 41.11
N SER A 31 -22.95 -34.10 41.29
CA SER A 31 -23.80 -33.97 42.48
C SER A 31 -25.16 -33.38 42.10
N LEU A 32 -26.21 -34.17 42.41
CA LEU A 32 -27.57 -33.81 42.72
C LEU A 32 -28.48 -33.24 41.63
N VAL A 33 -29.36 -34.12 41.10
CA VAL A 33 -30.64 -33.73 40.54
C VAL A 33 -31.76 -34.51 41.28
N PRO A 34 -32.81 -33.84 41.74
CA PRO A 34 -33.94 -34.50 42.41
C PRO A 34 -34.86 -35.17 41.37
N ARG A 35 -35.33 -36.37 41.75
CA ARG A 35 -36.35 -37.13 41.01
C ARG A 35 -37.70 -36.41 41.13
N CYS A 36 -38.33 -36.15 40.01
CA CYS A 36 -39.76 -35.99 39.94
C CYS A 36 -40.32 -37.04 38.99
N GLY A 37 -41.13 -37.96 39.50
CA GLY A 37 -41.75 -39.04 38.76
C GLY A 37 -43.01 -38.57 38.04
N LEU A 38 -43.16 -39.00 36.81
CA LEU A 38 -44.44 -39.17 36.17
C LEU A 38 -44.30 -40.32 35.15
N SER A 39 -45.00 -41.43 35.49
CA SER A 39 -45.15 -42.58 34.63
C SER A 39 -46.23 -42.27 33.57
N ALA A 40 -45.87 -42.36 32.29
CA ALA A 40 -46.81 -42.53 31.20
C ALA A 40 -46.30 -43.65 30.27
N THR A 41 -46.98 -44.79 30.40
CA THR A 41 -46.82 -45.95 29.55
C THR A 41 -47.51 -45.70 28.20
N ILE A 42 -46.80 -45.74 27.10
CA ILE A 42 -47.34 -45.84 25.73
C ILE A 42 -46.77 -47.09 25.09
N PRO A 43 -47.61 -48.01 24.55
CA PRO A 43 -47.12 -49.27 24.00
C PRO A 43 -46.67 -49.14 22.54
N GLY A 44 -45.54 -49.72 22.27
CA GLY A 44 -45.18 -50.42 21.05
C GLY A 44 -45.06 -49.65 19.74
N ARG A 45 -43.81 -49.31 19.42
CA ARG A 45 -43.21 -49.51 18.07
C ARG A 45 -41.68 -49.38 18.17
N SER A 46 -41.04 -50.52 18.04
CA SER A 46 -39.58 -50.56 17.88
C SER A 46 -39.20 -50.07 16.49
N LEU A 47 -38.81 -48.79 16.39
CA LEU A 47 -38.08 -48.29 15.22
C LEU A 47 -36.62 -48.64 15.39
N SER A 48 -36.16 -49.67 14.67
CA SER A 48 -34.73 -49.97 14.52
C SER A 48 -34.08 -48.83 13.74
N LEU A 49 -33.40 -47.92 14.47
CA LEU A 49 -32.47 -47.00 13.86
C LEU A 49 -31.27 -47.78 13.30
N GLN A 50 -31.35 -48.13 12.02
CA GLN A 50 -30.15 -48.55 11.30
C GLN A 50 -29.16 -47.39 11.30
N HIS A 51 -28.10 -47.52 12.10
CA HIS A 51 -26.96 -46.62 12.06
C HIS A 51 -26.26 -46.78 10.71
N TYR A 52 -26.56 -45.89 9.79
CA TYR A 52 -25.83 -45.76 8.55
C TYR A 52 -24.43 -45.23 8.90
N ARG A 53 -23.46 -46.11 9.16
CA ARG A 53 -22.05 -45.75 9.23
C ARG A 53 -21.57 -45.47 7.81
N ALA A 54 -21.63 -44.21 7.39
CA ALA A 54 -20.92 -43.79 6.18
C ALA A 54 -19.43 -44.12 6.35
N PRO A 55 -18.77 -44.79 5.39
CA PRO A 55 -17.36 -45.13 5.51
C PRO A 55 -16.55 -43.84 5.60
N PHE A 56 -15.69 -43.75 6.62
CA PHE A 56 -14.87 -42.60 6.99
C PHE A 56 -14.08 -42.00 5.81
N HIS A 57 -13.81 -42.80 4.78
CA HIS A 57 -13.11 -42.38 3.56
C HIS A 57 -13.95 -41.55 2.59
N THR A 58 -15.28 -41.66 2.59
CA THR A 58 -16.17 -40.86 1.72
C THR A 58 -16.37 -39.46 2.25
N THR A 59 -16.39 -39.27 3.57
CA THR A 59 -16.48 -37.95 4.19
C THR A 59 -15.20 -37.14 4.02
N ILE A 60 -14.02 -37.79 4.09
CA ILE A 60 -12.74 -37.11 3.84
C ILE A 60 -12.64 -36.70 2.38
N GLY A 61 -13.05 -37.55 1.44
CA GLY A 61 -13.06 -37.28 0.01
C GLY A 61 -13.95 -36.04 -0.33
N LEU A 62 -15.14 -35.92 0.27
CA LEU A 62 -16.04 -34.81 0.10
C LEU A 62 -15.49 -33.49 0.68
N VAL A 63 -14.85 -33.54 1.84
CA VAL A 63 -14.23 -32.36 2.45
C VAL A 63 -13.02 -31.89 1.63
N VAL A 64 -12.18 -32.78 1.13
CA VAL A 64 -11.06 -32.43 0.25
C VAL A 64 -11.56 -31.88 -1.08
N ALA A 65 -12.60 -32.45 -1.68
CA ALA A 65 -13.20 -31.94 -2.92
C ALA A 65 -13.82 -30.54 -2.70
N PHE A 66 -14.45 -30.27 -1.55
CA PHE A 66 -15.00 -28.97 -1.20
C PHE A 66 -13.91 -27.92 -0.97
N ILE A 67 -12.80 -28.28 -0.32
CA ILE A 67 -11.63 -27.41 -0.14
C ILE A 67 -10.97 -27.12 -1.49
N CYS A 68 -10.82 -28.11 -2.37
CA CYS A 68 -10.28 -27.90 -3.72
C CYS A 68 -11.16 -27.00 -4.57
N LEU A 69 -12.50 -27.09 -4.48
CA LEU A 69 -13.43 -26.20 -5.17
C LEU A 69 -13.37 -24.76 -4.65
N PHE A 70 -13.04 -24.54 -3.38
CA PHE A 70 -12.87 -23.21 -2.80
C PHE A 70 -11.53 -22.55 -3.18
N VAL A 71 -10.47 -23.35 -3.35
CA VAL A 71 -9.13 -22.83 -3.71
C VAL A 71 -9.08 -22.34 -5.17
N ILE A 72 -9.94 -22.87 -6.07
CA ILE A 72 -9.91 -22.54 -7.50
C ILE A 72 -10.53 -21.15 -7.82
N LYS A 73 -11.22 -20.49 -6.88
CA LYS A 73 -11.93 -19.22 -7.12
C LYS A 73 -11.42 -18.02 -6.33
N LEU A 74 -10.24 -18.08 -5.76
CA LEU A 74 -9.66 -16.94 -5.03
C LEU A 74 -8.58 -16.18 -5.84
N GLU A 75 -8.73 -16.13 -7.15
CA GLU A 75 -8.13 -15.03 -7.91
C GLU A 75 -9.08 -13.85 -7.81
N ALA A 76 -8.86 -12.97 -6.86
CA ALA A 76 -9.39 -11.62 -6.89
C ALA A 76 -8.78 -10.92 -8.11
N GLN A 77 -9.37 -11.15 -9.28
CA GLN A 77 -9.06 -10.36 -10.45
C GLN A 77 -9.49 -8.93 -10.12
N SER A 78 -8.50 -8.08 -9.78
CA SER A 78 -8.69 -6.64 -9.94
C SER A 78 -9.25 -6.45 -11.34
N PRO A 79 -10.44 -5.87 -11.52
CA PRO A 79 -10.95 -5.62 -12.84
C PRO A 79 -9.91 -4.73 -13.54
N LYS A 80 -9.11 -5.30 -14.43
CA LYS A 80 -8.35 -4.52 -15.40
C LYS A 80 -9.40 -3.82 -16.23
N GLY A 81 -9.74 -2.59 -15.84
CA GLY A 81 -10.61 -1.74 -16.60
C GLY A 81 -10.08 -1.76 -18.03
N LYS A 82 -10.89 -2.20 -18.97
CA LYS A 82 -10.52 -2.19 -20.38
C LYS A 82 -10.42 -0.72 -20.76
N TYR A 83 -9.19 -0.20 -20.85
CA TYR A 83 -8.97 1.17 -21.28
C TYR A 83 -9.60 1.33 -22.65
N ARG A 84 -10.52 2.30 -22.78
CA ARG A 84 -11.08 2.66 -24.08
C ARG A 84 -10.01 3.42 -24.87
N ASN A 85 -9.92 3.13 -26.15
CA ASN A 85 -9.14 3.97 -27.05
C ASN A 85 -9.90 5.27 -27.28
N VAL A 86 -9.23 6.41 -27.09
CA VAL A 86 -9.82 7.74 -27.20
C VAL A 86 -8.95 8.61 -28.10
N ALA A 87 -9.59 9.33 -29.00
CA ALA A 87 -8.94 10.37 -29.81
C ALA A 87 -9.56 11.74 -29.49
N LEU A 88 -8.74 12.66 -28.98
CA LEU A 88 -9.11 14.05 -28.76
C LEU A 88 -8.72 14.83 -30.01
N THR A 89 -9.69 15.34 -30.77
CA THR A 89 -9.46 15.93 -32.09
C THR A 89 -9.75 17.43 -32.12
N ASN A 90 -9.21 18.14 -33.10
CA ASN A 90 -9.46 19.57 -33.36
C ASN A 90 -9.04 20.52 -32.22
N ALA A 91 -8.19 20.09 -31.33
CA ALA A 91 -7.74 20.89 -30.18
C ALA A 91 -6.50 21.73 -30.51
N THR A 92 -6.29 22.78 -29.74
CA THR A 92 -4.97 23.39 -29.61
C THR A 92 -4.16 22.59 -28.59
N VAL A 93 -3.15 21.83 -29.05
CA VAL A 93 -2.35 20.97 -28.17
C VAL A 93 -1.07 21.67 -27.76
N GLU A 94 -0.90 21.88 -26.47
CA GLU A 94 0.30 22.47 -25.87
C GLU A 94 1.26 21.35 -25.45
N THR A 95 2.34 21.17 -26.20
CA THR A 95 3.28 20.07 -25.90
C THR A 95 4.35 20.43 -24.90
N ILE A 96 4.41 21.66 -24.46
CA ILE A 96 5.39 22.28 -23.55
C ILE A 96 6.80 22.32 -24.17
N THR A 97 7.32 21.18 -24.62
CA THR A 97 8.71 21.05 -25.11
C THR A 97 8.84 21.24 -26.62
N LYS A 98 7.76 21.02 -27.40
CA LYS A 98 7.75 21.08 -28.87
C LYS A 98 6.83 22.17 -29.45
N GLY A 99 6.38 23.08 -28.57
CA GLY A 99 5.49 24.19 -28.98
C GLY A 99 4.03 23.77 -29.08
N THR A 100 3.23 24.66 -29.70
CA THR A 100 1.78 24.54 -29.83
C THR A 100 1.39 23.95 -31.17
N ILE A 101 0.48 22.99 -31.19
CA ILE A 101 -0.08 22.39 -32.39
C ILE A 101 -1.54 22.83 -32.52
N ALA A 102 -1.85 23.66 -33.51
CA ALA A 102 -3.21 24.05 -33.83
C ALA A 102 -3.95 22.93 -34.56
N ASN A 103 -5.25 22.76 -34.25
CA ASN A 103 -6.09 21.68 -34.79
C ASN A 103 -5.45 20.29 -34.64
N GLY A 104 -4.79 20.07 -33.52
CA GLY A 104 -4.09 18.82 -33.24
C GLY A 104 -5.02 17.71 -32.78
N THR A 105 -4.54 16.49 -32.91
CA THR A 105 -5.17 15.27 -32.37
C THR A 105 -4.25 14.60 -31.35
N VAL A 106 -4.80 14.19 -30.23
CA VAL A 106 -4.13 13.33 -29.26
C VAL A 106 -4.81 11.98 -29.26
N LEU A 107 -4.09 10.94 -29.69
CA LEU A 107 -4.58 9.56 -29.70
C LEU A 107 -4.09 8.82 -28.46
N ILE A 108 -5.03 8.24 -27.72
CA ILE A 108 -4.77 7.44 -26.52
C ILE A 108 -5.21 6.01 -26.80
N VAL A 109 -4.27 5.07 -26.69
CA VAL A 109 -4.51 3.63 -26.90
C VAL A 109 -4.06 2.88 -25.64
N GLU A 110 -4.93 2.06 -25.08
CA GLU A 110 -4.65 1.29 -23.86
C GLU A 110 -4.09 2.15 -22.70
N GLY A 111 -4.62 3.37 -22.55
CA GLY A 111 -4.21 4.30 -21.49
C GLY A 111 -2.88 5.00 -21.72
N LYS A 112 -2.26 4.86 -22.90
CA LYS A 112 -1.01 5.52 -23.28
C LYS A 112 -1.21 6.44 -24.47
N ILE A 113 -0.48 7.55 -24.51
CA ILE A 113 -0.45 8.44 -25.65
C ILE A 113 0.26 7.72 -26.80
N ALA A 114 -0.48 7.36 -27.84
CA ALA A 114 0.03 6.67 -29.02
C ALA A 114 0.47 7.64 -30.13
N GLY A 115 -0.14 8.84 -30.18
CA GLY A 115 0.22 9.85 -31.18
C GLY A 115 -0.27 11.23 -30.80
N VAL A 116 0.51 12.26 -31.19
CA VAL A 116 0.16 13.68 -31.02
C VAL A 116 0.58 14.41 -32.30
N GLY A 117 -0.33 15.11 -32.93
CA GLY A 117 -0.03 15.87 -34.15
C GLY A 117 -1.27 16.32 -34.89
N MET A 118 -1.10 17.00 -36.05
CA MET A 118 -2.22 17.40 -36.91
C MET A 118 -2.79 16.21 -37.69
N ASN A 119 -1.94 15.28 -38.14
CA ASN A 119 -2.29 14.19 -39.04
C ASN A 119 -2.14 12.82 -38.34
N VAL A 120 -2.81 12.65 -37.21
CA VAL A 120 -2.81 11.37 -36.47
C VAL A 120 -3.91 10.48 -37.04
N SER A 121 -3.55 9.29 -37.54
CA SER A 121 -4.52 8.30 -37.98
C SER A 121 -5.26 7.72 -36.78
N VAL A 122 -6.60 7.82 -36.76
CA VAL A 122 -7.45 7.31 -35.70
C VAL A 122 -7.96 5.93 -36.08
N PRO A 123 -7.60 4.85 -35.35
CA PRO A 123 -8.07 3.51 -35.66
C PRO A 123 -9.59 3.36 -35.54
N ALA A 124 -10.18 2.45 -36.31
CA ALA A 124 -11.59 2.11 -36.21
C ALA A 124 -11.94 1.60 -34.80
N GLY A 125 -13.11 2.01 -34.29
CA GLY A 125 -13.55 1.64 -32.92
C GLY A 125 -12.96 2.50 -31.81
N THR A 126 -12.21 3.56 -32.13
CA THR A 126 -11.73 4.57 -31.18
C THR A 126 -12.86 5.56 -30.89
N GLU A 127 -13.09 5.89 -29.63
CA GLU A 127 -14.00 6.96 -29.23
C GLU A 127 -13.39 8.31 -29.61
N VAL A 128 -14.11 9.08 -30.43
CA VAL A 128 -13.63 10.39 -30.89
C VAL A 128 -14.36 11.49 -30.13
N ILE A 129 -13.58 12.37 -29.48
CA ILE A 129 -14.07 13.55 -28.77
C ILE A 129 -13.60 14.78 -29.54
N ASP A 130 -14.55 15.59 -30.03
CA ASP A 130 -14.25 16.85 -30.68
C ASP A 130 -13.95 17.92 -29.62
N CYS A 131 -12.70 18.41 -29.61
CA CYS A 131 -12.20 19.42 -28.69
C CYS A 131 -12.01 20.79 -29.37
N LYS A 132 -12.79 21.08 -30.41
CA LYS A 132 -12.72 22.36 -31.12
C LYS A 132 -12.88 23.54 -30.16
N GLY A 133 -11.94 24.48 -30.20
CA GLY A 133 -11.89 25.65 -29.34
C GLY A 133 -11.31 25.40 -27.95
N LEU A 134 -10.98 24.14 -27.62
CA LEU A 134 -10.35 23.77 -26.34
C LEU A 134 -8.82 23.65 -26.51
N ARG A 135 -8.13 23.76 -25.38
CA ARG A 135 -6.69 23.53 -25.29
C ARG A 135 -6.42 22.26 -24.48
N ILE A 136 -5.50 21.44 -24.98
CA ILE A 136 -5.04 20.22 -24.29
C ILE A 136 -3.63 20.46 -23.76
N TYR A 137 -3.45 20.24 -22.47
CA TYR A 137 -2.17 20.31 -21.78
C TYR A 137 -1.80 18.92 -21.21
N PRO A 138 -0.49 18.63 -21.08
CA PRO A 138 -0.08 17.52 -20.19
C PRO A 138 -0.58 17.74 -18.77
N GLY A 139 -0.93 16.68 -18.08
CA GLY A 139 -1.29 16.77 -16.66
C GLY A 139 -0.14 17.32 -15.83
N MET A 140 -0.44 18.22 -14.89
CA MET A 140 0.54 18.76 -13.96
C MET A 140 0.96 17.71 -12.94
N ILE A 141 2.20 17.80 -12.49
CA ILE A 141 2.77 16.98 -11.42
C ILE A 141 3.05 17.90 -10.23
N ASP A 142 2.43 17.61 -9.09
CA ASP A 142 2.77 18.27 -7.82
C ASP A 142 3.97 17.52 -7.20
N ALA A 143 5.10 18.20 -7.11
CA ALA A 143 6.36 17.62 -6.68
C ALA A 143 6.53 17.56 -5.16
N GLY A 144 5.55 18.01 -4.37
CA GLY A 144 5.64 17.98 -2.91
C GLY A 144 4.36 18.42 -2.22
N THR A 145 3.61 17.47 -1.71
CA THR A 145 2.33 17.71 -1.05
C THR A 145 2.07 16.63 0.01
N ASN A 146 1.09 16.86 0.87
CA ASN A 146 0.54 15.84 1.78
C ASN A 146 -0.82 15.30 1.28
N LEU A 147 -1.11 15.44 0.00
CA LEU A 147 -2.36 14.99 -0.62
C LEU A 147 -2.57 13.49 -0.40
N GLY A 148 -3.75 13.13 0.07
CA GLY A 148 -4.10 11.76 0.43
C GLY A 148 -3.66 11.33 1.83
N LEU A 149 -2.76 12.08 2.48
CA LEU A 149 -2.29 11.86 3.86
C LEU A 149 -2.99 12.77 4.89
N ASN A 150 -3.86 13.64 4.43
CA ASN A 150 -4.62 14.55 5.28
C ASN A 150 -6.01 14.76 4.67
N GLU A 151 -7.06 14.61 5.49
CA GLU A 151 -8.44 14.83 5.04
C GLU A 151 -8.99 16.15 5.56
N ILE A 152 -8.98 16.33 6.89
CA ILE A 152 -9.49 17.51 7.57
C ILE A 152 -8.40 18.06 8.49
N SER A 153 -7.74 19.12 8.09
CA SER A 153 -6.56 19.69 8.78
C SER A 153 -6.80 20.01 10.26
N ALA A 154 -8.04 20.32 10.65
CA ALA A 154 -8.40 20.62 12.03
C ALA A 154 -8.57 19.37 12.93
N ILE A 155 -8.56 18.18 12.36
CA ILE A 155 -8.80 16.92 13.07
C ILE A 155 -7.54 16.08 13.04
N ALA A 156 -6.80 16.02 14.13
CA ALA A 156 -5.53 15.28 14.23
C ALA A 156 -5.62 13.80 13.83
N ARG A 157 -6.79 13.16 14.04
CA ARG A 157 -7.01 11.74 13.67
C ARG A 157 -7.07 11.48 12.16
N THR A 158 -7.16 12.51 11.34
CA THR A 158 -7.17 12.41 9.87
C THR A 158 -5.88 12.93 9.26
N THR A 159 -4.83 13.07 10.09
CA THR A 159 -3.52 13.59 9.71
C THR A 159 -2.50 12.45 9.78
N ASP A 160 -2.20 11.86 8.63
CA ASP A 160 -1.32 10.69 8.50
C ASP A 160 0.03 11.05 7.83
N PHE A 161 0.31 12.34 7.69
CA PHE A 161 1.57 12.80 7.11
C PHE A 161 2.68 12.98 8.16
N ASN A 162 2.38 12.89 9.45
CA ASN A 162 3.34 13.11 10.53
C ASN A 162 3.21 12.01 11.59
N GLU A 163 4.27 11.25 11.78
CA GLU A 163 4.39 10.20 12.78
C GLU A 163 5.36 10.62 13.90
N ILE A 164 5.25 9.94 15.04
CA ILE A 164 6.10 10.21 16.21
C ILE A 164 7.48 9.60 16.00
N GLY A 165 8.53 10.42 16.00
CA GLY A 165 9.92 10.02 15.94
C GLY A 165 10.76 10.95 15.06
N GLU A 166 12.05 11.06 15.40
CA GLU A 166 13.01 11.85 14.63
C GLU A 166 13.58 11.06 13.44
N VAL A 167 13.65 9.74 13.56
CA VAL A 167 14.25 8.84 12.57
C VAL A 167 13.32 7.67 12.34
N ILE A 168 12.46 7.78 11.34
CA ILE A 168 11.41 6.81 11.01
C ILE A 168 11.35 6.51 9.49
N PRO A 169 12.48 6.28 8.80
CA PRO A 169 12.51 6.10 7.34
C PRO A 169 11.70 4.89 6.86
N GLN A 170 11.39 3.92 7.74
CA GLN A 170 10.58 2.74 7.46
C GLN A 170 9.09 3.05 7.27
N MET A 171 8.62 4.22 7.73
CA MET A 171 7.22 4.63 7.55
C MET A 171 6.97 5.01 6.10
N LYS A 172 5.94 4.42 5.50
CA LYS A 172 5.65 4.59 4.06
C LYS A 172 4.39 5.42 3.86
N ALA A 173 4.52 6.59 3.25
CA ALA A 173 3.37 7.41 2.88
C ALA A 173 2.35 6.64 2.04
N LEU A 174 2.80 5.78 1.11
CA LEU A 174 1.91 5.00 0.25
C LEU A 174 0.87 4.20 1.04
N THR A 175 1.24 3.62 2.17
CA THR A 175 0.32 2.79 2.98
C THR A 175 -0.73 3.61 3.72
N ALA A 176 -0.48 4.90 3.93
CA ALA A 176 -1.38 5.84 4.60
C ALA A 176 -2.25 6.65 3.61
N ILE A 177 -2.02 6.53 2.30
CA ILE A 177 -2.83 7.22 1.29
C ILE A 177 -4.29 6.76 1.40
N ASN A 178 -5.19 7.72 1.59
CA ASN A 178 -6.63 7.50 1.45
C ASN A 178 -7.09 7.84 0.02
N PRO A 179 -7.40 6.85 -0.83
CA PRO A 179 -7.87 7.09 -2.20
C PRO A 179 -9.19 7.87 -2.27
N ASN A 180 -9.96 7.86 -1.18
CA ASN A 180 -11.26 8.52 -1.07
C ASN A 180 -11.18 9.93 -0.47
N ALA A 181 -9.97 10.44 -0.17
CA ALA A 181 -9.80 11.79 0.33
C ALA A 181 -10.41 12.81 -0.64
N SER A 182 -11.30 13.67 -0.15
CA SER A 182 -12.06 14.63 -0.98
C SER A 182 -11.16 15.60 -1.76
N ALA A 183 -9.96 15.86 -1.28
CA ALA A 183 -8.98 16.72 -1.95
C ALA A 183 -8.46 16.11 -3.26
N ILE A 184 -8.40 14.78 -3.41
CA ILE A 184 -7.89 14.10 -4.61
C ILE A 184 -8.71 14.45 -5.86
N PRO A 185 -10.04 14.26 -5.91
CA PRO A 185 -10.83 14.62 -7.08
C PRO A 185 -10.81 16.13 -7.36
N VAL A 186 -10.76 16.98 -6.34
CA VAL A 186 -10.68 18.44 -6.49
C VAL A 186 -9.36 18.84 -7.15
N THR A 187 -8.25 18.30 -6.68
CA THR A 187 -6.91 18.55 -7.25
C THR A 187 -6.83 18.04 -8.70
N ARG A 188 -7.41 16.86 -8.99
CA ARG A 188 -7.47 16.30 -10.34
C ARG A 188 -8.26 17.17 -11.31
N ILE A 189 -9.41 17.71 -10.91
CA ILE A 189 -10.22 18.64 -11.74
C ILE A 189 -9.43 19.91 -12.07
N SER A 190 -8.53 20.35 -11.19
CA SER A 190 -7.65 21.49 -11.42
C SER A 190 -6.49 21.19 -12.40
N GLY A 191 -6.41 19.96 -12.94
CA GLY A 191 -5.42 19.57 -13.94
C GLY A 191 -4.16 18.89 -13.39
N VAL A 192 -4.06 18.66 -12.09
CA VAL A 192 -2.98 17.86 -11.50
C VAL A 192 -3.34 16.37 -11.63
N THR A 193 -2.49 15.60 -12.27
CA THR A 193 -2.73 14.17 -12.51
C THR A 193 -1.89 13.24 -11.63
N THR A 194 -0.78 13.77 -11.13
CA THR A 194 0.20 13.01 -10.35
C THR A 194 0.72 13.89 -9.22
N ALA A 195 0.93 13.34 -8.05
CA ALA A 195 1.45 14.07 -6.90
C ALA A 195 2.48 13.21 -6.14
N LEU A 196 3.52 13.85 -5.63
CA LEU A 196 4.46 13.26 -4.69
C LEU A 196 3.95 13.53 -3.27
N SER A 197 3.34 12.52 -2.65
CA SER A 197 2.87 12.61 -1.27
C SER A 197 4.04 12.41 -0.31
N ILE A 198 4.36 13.48 0.44
CA ILE A 198 5.54 13.58 1.29
C ILE A 198 5.11 13.56 2.77
N PRO A 199 5.60 12.61 3.58
CA PRO A 199 5.47 12.68 5.02
C PRO A 199 6.37 13.79 5.57
N THR A 200 5.96 14.38 6.67
CA THR A 200 6.71 15.43 7.38
C THR A 200 6.94 15.01 8.83
N GLY A 201 7.74 15.75 9.57
CA GLY A 201 8.02 15.47 10.97
C GLY A 201 9.49 15.52 11.28
N GLY A 202 10.05 14.46 11.83
CA GLY A 202 11.44 14.40 12.26
C GLY A 202 12.49 14.56 11.15
N MET A 203 13.72 14.29 11.46
CA MET A 203 14.86 14.43 10.54
C MET A 203 14.75 13.45 9.34
N LEU A 204 14.35 12.21 9.59
CA LEU A 204 13.99 11.22 8.57
C LEU A 204 12.51 10.87 8.76
N ALA A 205 11.65 11.58 8.05
CA ALA A 205 10.19 11.58 8.31
C ALA A 205 9.46 10.37 7.72
N GLY A 206 10.12 9.56 6.90
CA GLY A 206 9.53 8.41 6.22
C GLY A 206 9.84 8.37 4.73
N THR A 207 9.15 7.49 4.03
CA THR A 207 9.29 7.29 2.58
C THR A 207 8.12 7.94 1.85
N ALA A 208 8.39 8.96 1.04
CA ALA A 208 7.43 9.59 0.14
C ALA A 208 7.08 8.66 -1.02
N ALA A 209 5.89 8.81 -1.59
CA ALA A 209 5.44 8.04 -2.73
C ALA A 209 4.83 8.93 -3.82
N LEU A 210 5.19 8.67 -5.06
CA LEU A 210 4.55 9.28 -6.21
C LEU A 210 3.26 8.53 -6.53
N ILE A 211 2.14 9.25 -6.60
CA ILE A 211 0.83 8.68 -6.85
C ILE A 211 0.14 9.34 -8.04
N ASN A 212 -0.53 8.55 -8.86
CA ASN A 212 -1.52 9.05 -9.80
C ASN A 212 -2.81 9.38 -9.04
N LEU A 213 -3.45 10.50 -9.38
CA LEU A 213 -4.68 10.93 -8.69
C LEU A 213 -5.93 10.16 -9.20
N HIS A 214 -5.74 8.91 -9.58
CA HIS A 214 -6.79 7.99 -10.02
C HIS A 214 -6.45 6.56 -9.57
N GLY A 215 -7.40 5.92 -8.90
CA GLY A 215 -7.28 4.56 -8.37
C GLY A 215 -8.25 4.37 -7.20
N TYR A 216 -8.51 3.12 -6.85
CA TYR A 216 -9.37 2.74 -5.72
C TYR A 216 -8.57 2.25 -4.51
N THR A 217 -7.29 1.95 -4.72
CA THR A 217 -6.38 1.52 -3.67
C THR A 217 -5.04 2.25 -3.81
N PRO A 218 -4.27 2.41 -2.72
CA PRO A 218 -2.93 3.00 -2.80
C PRO A 218 -2.04 2.34 -3.84
N ASP A 219 -2.07 1.00 -3.96
CA ASP A 219 -1.28 0.26 -4.93
C ASP A 219 -1.67 0.58 -6.38
N GLN A 220 -2.96 0.83 -6.67
CA GLN A 220 -3.41 1.25 -8.00
C GLN A 220 -3.00 2.68 -8.31
N MET A 221 -2.89 3.53 -7.28
CA MET A 221 -2.45 4.92 -7.42
C MET A 221 -0.92 5.04 -7.54
N TYR A 222 -0.16 4.06 -7.08
CA TYR A 222 1.30 4.11 -7.10
C TYR A 222 1.86 4.33 -8.51
N ALA A 223 2.70 5.36 -8.67
CA ALA A 223 3.26 5.79 -9.95
C ALA A 223 4.73 5.38 -10.17
N GLY A 224 5.21 4.39 -9.38
CA GLY A 224 6.52 3.75 -9.61
C GLY A 224 7.71 4.49 -9.00
N PHE A 225 7.51 5.44 -8.07
CA PHE A 225 8.59 6.13 -7.40
C PHE A 225 8.34 6.22 -5.89
N GLU A 226 9.35 5.88 -5.09
CA GLU A 226 9.44 6.10 -3.66
C GLU A 226 10.80 6.72 -3.32
N GLY A 227 10.85 7.64 -2.34
CA GLY A 227 12.08 8.24 -1.86
C GLY A 227 12.02 8.52 -0.37
N ILE A 228 13.14 8.31 0.36
CA ILE A 228 13.22 8.65 1.78
C ILE A 228 13.36 10.16 1.94
N VAL A 229 12.55 10.74 2.82
CA VAL A 229 12.53 12.18 3.09
C VAL A 229 13.53 12.50 4.18
N LEU A 230 14.45 13.41 3.88
CA LEU A 230 15.41 13.99 4.81
C LEU A 230 15.14 15.47 5.00
N SER A 231 14.70 15.87 6.18
CA SER A 231 14.70 17.25 6.60
C SER A 231 16.11 17.67 7.02
N PHE A 232 16.86 18.23 6.07
CA PHE A 232 18.25 18.62 6.34
C PHE A 232 18.31 19.71 7.43
N PRO A 233 19.26 19.63 8.38
CA PRO A 233 19.40 20.60 9.45
C PRO A 233 19.55 22.03 8.95
N ASN A 234 18.65 22.91 9.35
CA ASN A 234 18.66 24.29 8.95
C ASN A 234 19.70 25.09 9.75
N THR A 235 20.55 25.82 9.05
CA THR A 235 21.59 26.69 9.63
C THR A 235 21.16 28.14 9.75
N GLY A 236 19.93 28.48 9.29
CA GLY A 236 19.37 29.83 9.31
C GLY A 236 18.20 29.98 10.27
N ARG A 237 17.74 31.24 10.42
CA ARG A 237 16.51 31.54 11.17
C ARG A 237 15.28 31.04 10.43
N ARG A 238 14.32 30.44 11.18
CA ARG A 238 13.05 29.91 10.64
C ARG A 238 11.98 30.99 10.46
N GLY A 239 12.38 32.16 9.99
CA GLY A 239 11.47 33.27 9.74
C GLY A 239 11.57 34.41 10.76
N PHE A 240 10.72 35.44 10.57
CA PHE A 240 10.76 36.68 11.35
C PHE A 240 10.51 36.52 12.85
N PHE A 241 9.77 35.54 13.25
CA PHE A 241 9.44 35.26 14.67
C PHE A 241 10.45 34.34 15.38
N ASP A 242 11.49 33.89 14.70
CA ASP A 242 12.54 33.05 15.33
C ASP A 242 13.42 33.94 16.23
N ARG A 243 13.23 33.78 17.54
CA ARG A 243 13.93 34.59 18.58
C ARG A 243 15.25 33.97 19.03
N ARG A 244 15.66 32.83 18.44
CA ARG A 244 16.94 32.20 18.78
C ARG A 244 18.09 33.08 18.34
N THR A 245 19.15 33.06 19.13
CA THR A 245 20.42 33.70 18.77
C THR A 245 21.14 32.86 17.68
N ASP A 246 22.04 33.49 16.95
CA ASP A 246 22.81 32.83 15.92
C ASP A 246 23.64 31.69 16.48
N ASP A 247 24.16 31.83 17.73
CA ASP A 247 24.87 30.75 18.43
C ASP A 247 23.98 29.58 18.81
N GLU A 248 22.73 29.82 19.20
CA GLU A 248 21.75 28.75 19.48
C GLU A 248 21.37 28.02 18.21
N ILE A 249 21.20 28.73 17.09
CA ILE A 249 20.90 28.16 15.78
C ILE A 249 22.07 27.27 15.34
N LYS A 250 23.30 27.77 15.45
CA LYS A 250 24.51 27.03 15.11
C LYS A 250 24.67 25.76 15.92
N LYS A 251 24.52 25.86 17.25
CA LYS A 251 24.60 24.70 18.15
C LYS A 251 23.51 23.65 17.84
N ALA A 252 22.29 24.10 17.54
CA ALA A 252 21.19 23.19 17.17
C ALA A 252 21.47 22.48 15.85
N SER A 253 22.01 23.20 14.87
CA SER A 253 22.40 22.64 13.57
C SER A 253 23.54 21.64 13.69
N GLU A 254 24.59 21.96 14.45
CA GLU A 254 25.73 21.06 14.71
C GLU A 254 25.27 19.77 15.40
N LYS A 255 24.39 19.88 16.40
CA LYS A 255 23.79 18.73 17.07
C LYS A 255 22.97 17.87 16.11
N ALA A 256 22.15 18.47 15.24
CA ALA A 256 21.34 17.75 14.28
C ALA A 256 22.21 17.05 13.21
N LEU A 257 23.27 17.70 12.73
CA LEU A 257 24.26 17.09 11.83
C LEU A 257 24.98 15.92 12.46
N SER A 258 25.39 16.06 13.75
CA SER A 258 25.99 14.93 14.49
C SER A 258 25.01 13.76 14.59
N SER A 259 23.72 14.01 14.91
CA SER A 259 22.71 12.98 14.96
C SER A 259 22.48 12.30 13.61
N LEU A 260 22.51 13.06 12.50
CA LEU A 260 22.40 12.50 11.15
C LEU A 260 23.58 11.59 10.83
N ASN A 261 24.80 12.04 11.14
CA ASN A 261 26.00 11.22 10.93
C ASN A 261 25.96 9.93 11.75
N ASP A 262 25.55 9.99 13.02
CA ASP A 262 25.42 8.81 13.88
C ASP A 262 24.42 7.78 13.29
N VAL A 263 23.27 8.24 12.77
CA VAL A 263 22.28 7.37 12.12
C VAL A 263 22.86 6.74 10.86
N TRP A 264 23.58 7.54 10.05
CA TRP A 264 24.19 7.07 8.81
C TRP A 264 25.29 6.04 9.04
N GLU A 265 26.14 6.28 10.05
CA GLU A 265 27.16 5.32 10.46
C GLU A 265 26.55 4.01 10.95
N LYS A 266 25.55 4.09 11.83
CA LYS A 266 24.81 2.91 12.33
C LYS A 266 24.17 2.11 11.19
N ALA A 267 23.52 2.78 10.24
CA ALA A 267 22.90 2.12 9.07
C ALA A 267 23.97 1.47 8.18
N THR A 268 25.12 2.13 7.99
CA THR A 268 26.26 1.57 7.23
C THR A 268 26.85 0.34 7.92
N GLN A 269 27.04 0.39 9.23
CA GLN A 269 27.51 -0.75 10.02
C GLN A 269 26.50 -1.90 10.00
N TYR A 270 25.22 -1.59 10.15
CA TYR A 270 24.12 -2.56 10.04
C TYR A 270 24.15 -3.26 8.68
N HIS A 271 24.28 -2.52 7.58
CA HIS A 271 24.37 -3.09 6.24
C HIS A 271 25.56 -4.04 6.08
N LYS A 272 26.74 -3.66 6.61
CA LYS A 272 27.94 -4.52 6.58
C LYS A 272 27.74 -5.80 7.39
N LEU A 273 27.16 -5.68 8.59
CA LEU A 273 26.89 -6.81 9.47
C LEU A 273 25.84 -7.76 8.86
N ASP A 274 24.77 -7.21 8.34
CA ASP A 274 23.69 -8.00 7.71
C ASP A 274 24.20 -8.76 6.48
N SER A 275 25.02 -8.11 5.67
CA SER A 275 25.68 -8.74 4.52
C SER A 275 26.65 -9.85 4.96
N ALA A 276 27.44 -9.64 6.00
CA ALA A 276 28.39 -10.63 6.51
C ALA A 276 27.69 -11.83 7.17
N THR A 277 26.54 -11.59 7.83
CA THR A 277 25.74 -12.61 8.51
C THR A 277 24.68 -13.26 7.62
N LYS A 278 24.62 -12.88 6.32
CA LYS A 278 23.62 -13.37 5.33
C LYS A 278 22.17 -13.18 5.80
N GLY A 279 21.84 -11.97 6.26
CA GLY A 279 20.49 -11.60 6.70
C GLY A 279 20.13 -12.10 8.10
N LYS A 280 21.10 -12.43 8.93
CA LYS A 280 20.91 -12.85 10.33
C LYS A 280 21.22 -11.77 11.34
N ALA A 281 21.49 -10.54 10.93
CA ALA A 281 21.53 -9.38 11.81
C ALA A 281 20.16 -9.21 12.50
N GLY A 282 20.12 -8.63 13.69
CA GLY A 282 18.87 -8.32 14.35
C GLY A 282 17.99 -7.42 13.47
N TYR A 283 16.66 -7.51 13.61
CA TYR A 283 15.74 -6.70 12.84
C TYR A 283 15.61 -5.29 13.44
N TYR A 284 16.16 -4.31 12.74
CA TYR A 284 16.09 -2.87 13.04
C TYR A 284 15.45 -2.16 11.83
N PRO A 285 14.12 -1.98 11.82
CA PRO A 285 13.39 -1.50 10.66
C PRO A 285 13.88 -0.12 10.18
N GLU A 286 14.24 0.78 11.10
CA GLU A 286 14.77 2.11 10.78
C GLU A 286 16.13 2.05 10.06
N LEU A 287 17.01 1.13 10.44
CA LEU A 287 18.31 0.95 9.80
C LEU A 287 18.18 0.19 8.48
N GLN A 288 17.29 -0.81 8.46
CA GLN A 288 17.03 -1.61 7.26
C GLN A 288 16.45 -0.76 6.13
N ALA A 289 15.56 0.19 6.46
CA ALA A 289 14.98 1.10 5.46
C ALA A 289 16.03 1.99 4.78
N LEU A 290 17.15 2.29 5.45
CA LEU A 290 18.24 3.11 4.90
C LEU A 290 19.21 2.30 4.00
N VAL A 291 19.21 0.98 4.07
CA VAL A 291 20.13 0.14 3.28
C VAL A 291 20.03 0.38 1.77
N PRO A 292 18.83 0.48 1.15
CA PRO A 292 18.72 0.79 -0.28
C PRO A 292 19.33 2.15 -0.66
N VAL A 293 19.23 3.16 0.23
CA VAL A 293 19.86 4.47 -0.01
C VAL A 293 21.38 4.36 0.05
N ILE A 294 21.93 3.62 1.03
CA ILE A 294 23.37 3.37 1.15
C ILE A 294 23.93 2.66 -0.09
N ARG A 295 23.15 1.77 -0.69
CA ARG A 295 23.49 1.07 -1.94
C ARG A 295 23.32 1.93 -3.19
N GLY A 296 22.70 3.11 -3.09
CA GLY A 296 22.35 3.93 -4.25
C GLY A 296 21.14 3.41 -5.07
N GLU A 297 20.34 2.52 -4.49
CA GLU A 297 19.18 1.90 -5.11
C GLU A 297 17.89 2.74 -4.88
N GLN A 298 17.87 3.57 -3.85
CA GLN A 298 16.74 4.43 -3.51
C GLN A 298 17.16 5.88 -3.35
N THR A 299 16.30 6.81 -3.79
CA THR A 299 16.55 8.26 -3.73
C THR A 299 16.33 8.79 -2.32
N LEU A 300 17.22 9.69 -1.90
CA LEU A 300 17.05 10.55 -0.74
C LEU A 300 16.47 11.90 -1.22
N LEU A 301 15.33 12.28 -0.70
CA LEU A 301 14.67 13.56 -0.96
C LEU A 301 15.06 14.56 0.14
N VAL A 302 15.63 15.68 -0.23
CA VAL A 302 16.13 16.71 0.70
C VAL A 302 15.36 18.01 0.53
#